data_bd7470956fdea4d856f3e2f66b80b3a5
#
_entry.id   bd7470956fdea4d856f3e2f66b80b3a5
#
_cell.length_a   1.000
_cell.length_b   1.000
_cell.length_c   1.000
_cell.angle_alpha   90.00
_cell.angle_beta   90.00
_cell.angle_gamma   90.00
#
_symmetry.space_group_name_H-M   'P 1'
#
loop_
_entity.id
_entity.type
_entity.pdbx_description
1 polymer ?
#
loop_
_entity_poly.entity_id
_entity_poly.type
_entity_poly.pdbx_seq_one_letter_code
_entity_poly.pdbx_strand_id
1 'polypeptide(L)'
;MKTWSIWSSILLTMMWSACSSIEKEPQTLFHFEKMNEKSCKLSELLTDVEIIPLETNDSSLLDVQAKYLAIKGSIYASSMNEIFKFDGKGKFVGKLSRIGQGPGDYTSINDYEVVSRSGKLEIWIAHNRGISRYDEKTLAYLDMIPTRSSIESFTYISDETIIVKTTEEYTFHLCNMKGTFRHTFLKKDPANLTGQLLPFIEMDGRKFYCIDQTDEAVVYNEQTDSLELLKYASGNIDKLLTRKDNQEYMERYGYLEQAGKVEETFTRLVTVRRHGDASIAFLRSPKDEKMLVRRSNGNEWESYMLHPKASIESDLLPGMNVRFLVTAVSCDSDDSFICCVHAPSLAGTEINGKVIDEEDNPVIVKYRIK
;
A
#
# COMPACT_ATOMS: atom_id res chain seq x y z
N MET A 1 -50.58 -16.83 -76.84
CA MET A 1 -50.89 -17.03 -75.45
C MET A 1 -49.72 -16.45 -74.66
N LYS A 2 -49.93 -15.33 -73.95
CA LYS A 2 -48.91 -14.48 -73.31
C LYS A 2 -48.88 -14.85 -71.81
N THR A 3 -47.76 -15.30 -71.28
CA THR A 3 -47.53 -15.50 -69.85
C THR A 3 -46.76 -14.27 -69.34
N TRP A 4 -47.37 -13.58 -68.38
CA TRP A 4 -46.73 -12.48 -67.64
C TRP A 4 -46.00 -13.06 -66.45
N SER A 5 -44.69 -12.79 -66.34
CA SER A 5 -43.90 -13.03 -65.12
C SER A 5 -43.87 -11.78 -64.27
N ILE A 6 -44.33 -11.91 -63.02
CA ILE A 6 -44.29 -10.90 -61.98
C ILE A 6 -42.97 -11.00 -61.27
N TRP A 7 -42.13 -9.94 -61.37
CA TRP A 7 -40.92 -9.80 -60.56
C TRP A 7 -41.29 -9.16 -59.24
N SER A 8 -41.23 -9.91 -58.14
CA SER A 8 -41.34 -9.35 -56.80
C SER A 8 -39.95 -8.91 -56.31
N SER A 9 -39.76 -7.60 -56.21
CA SER A 9 -38.57 -6.99 -55.64
C SER A 9 -38.66 -7.08 -54.10
N ILE A 10 -37.89 -7.99 -53.48
CA ILE A 10 -37.73 -8.02 -52.04
C ILE A 10 -36.63 -7.01 -51.69
N LEU A 11 -37.03 -5.88 -51.09
CA LEU A 11 -36.16 -4.88 -50.52
C LEU A 11 -35.68 -5.44 -49.16
N LEU A 12 -34.45 -5.95 -49.12
CA LEU A 12 -33.80 -6.39 -47.88
C LEU A 12 -33.21 -5.16 -47.19
N THR A 13 -33.97 -4.55 -46.29
CA THR A 13 -33.47 -3.53 -45.37
C THR A 13 -32.54 -4.18 -44.35
N MET A 14 -31.25 -4.12 -44.60
CA MET A 14 -30.22 -4.42 -43.54
C MET A 14 -30.31 -3.29 -42.50
N MET A 15 -31.01 -3.55 -41.40
CA MET A 15 -30.81 -2.81 -40.15
C MET A 15 -29.42 -3.15 -39.60
N TRP A 16 -28.45 -2.30 -39.85
CA TRP A 16 -27.26 -2.26 -39.07
C TRP A 16 -27.64 -1.80 -37.65
N SER A 17 -27.83 -2.79 -36.76
CA SER A 17 -27.77 -2.54 -35.33
C SER A 17 -26.34 -2.20 -35.01
N ALA A 18 -25.99 -0.92 -35.00
CA ALA A 18 -24.80 -0.43 -34.33
C ALA A 18 -24.98 -0.71 -32.84
N CYS A 19 -24.59 -1.89 -32.35
CA CYS A 19 -24.24 -2.08 -30.98
C CYS A 19 -23.04 -1.16 -30.74
N SER A 20 -23.29 0.07 -30.34
CA SER A 20 -22.31 0.82 -29.59
C SER A 20 -22.12 0.04 -28.28
N SER A 21 -21.10 -0.82 -28.22
CA SER A 21 -20.52 -1.25 -26.96
C SER A 21 -20.12 0.05 -26.27
N ILE A 22 -20.95 0.50 -25.34
CA ILE A 22 -20.52 1.46 -24.34
C ILE A 22 -19.40 0.68 -23.61
N GLU A 23 -18.15 0.95 -23.99
CA GLU A 23 -17.02 0.59 -23.17
C GLU A 23 -17.33 1.22 -21.80
N LYS A 24 -17.79 0.38 -20.85
CA LYS A 24 -17.85 0.81 -19.47
C LYS A 24 -16.41 1.18 -19.12
N GLU A 25 -16.17 2.47 -18.91
CA GLU A 25 -14.90 2.90 -18.32
C GLU A 25 -14.60 1.97 -17.14
N PRO A 26 -13.40 1.43 -17.05
CA PRO A 26 -13.06 0.51 -15.98
C PRO A 26 -13.39 1.21 -14.66
N GLN A 27 -14.26 0.58 -13.87
CA GLN A 27 -14.75 1.15 -12.63
C GLN A 27 -13.56 1.34 -11.69
N THR A 28 -13.12 2.58 -11.52
CA THR A 28 -11.99 2.91 -10.64
C THR A 28 -12.34 2.53 -9.20
N LEU A 29 -11.36 2.00 -8.45
CA LEU A 29 -11.55 1.57 -7.07
C LEU A 29 -11.93 2.74 -6.14
N PHE A 30 -11.37 3.92 -6.42
CA PHE A 30 -11.60 5.14 -5.65
C PHE A 30 -12.14 6.22 -6.57
N HIS A 31 -13.44 6.51 -6.42
CA HIS A 31 -14.11 7.55 -7.19
C HIS A 31 -14.49 8.70 -6.26
N PHE A 32 -13.82 9.85 -6.40
CA PHE A 32 -13.93 11.00 -5.53
C PHE A 32 -14.89 12.06 -6.11
N GLU A 33 -16.14 11.71 -6.42
CA GLU A 33 -17.09 12.67 -7.03
C GLU A 33 -17.65 13.68 -6.01
N LYS A 34 -18.02 13.20 -4.84
CA LYS A 34 -18.60 14.00 -3.78
C LYS A 34 -17.76 13.89 -2.52
N MET A 35 -17.18 15.01 -2.12
CA MET A 35 -16.40 15.12 -0.91
C MET A 35 -17.06 16.14 0.01
N ASN A 36 -17.62 15.68 1.13
CA ASN A 36 -18.26 16.52 2.11
C ASN A 36 -17.25 16.91 3.20
N GLU A 37 -16.96 18.19 3.32
CA GLU A 37 -16.11 18.68 4.41
C GLU A 37 -16.77 18.42 5.76
N LYS A 38 -16.03 17.82 6.66
CA LYS A 38 -16.45 17.43 8.02
C LYS A 38 -15.46 17.89 9.07
N SER A 39 -15.96 17.97 10.28
CA SER A 39 -15.13 18.02 11.49
C SER A 39 -15.73 17.07 12.51
N CYS A 40 -14.88 16.39 13.27
CA CYS A 40 -15.31 15.42 14.28
C CYS A 40 -14.23 15.21 15.34
N LYS A 41 -14.61 14.51 16.39
CA LYS A 41 -13.65 13.87 17.29
C LYS A 41 -13.21 12.54 16.73
N LEU A 42 -11.99 12.14 17.06
CA LEU A 42 -11.43 10.86 16.60
C LEU A 42 -12.29 9.67 17.07
N SER A 43 -12.82 9.72 18.29
CA SER A 43 -13.76 8.74 18.84
C SER A 43 -15.09 8.62 18.07
N GLU A 44 -15.49 9.65 17.33
CA GLU A 44 -16.68 9.61 16.48
C GLU A 44 -16.42 8.92 15.13
N LEU A 45 -15.17 8.93 14.68
CA LEU A 45 -14.73 8.36 13.41
C LEU A 45 -14.33 6.90 13.54
N LEU A 46 -13.65 6.55 14.64
CA LEU A 46 -13.05 5.24 14.84
C LEU A 46 -13.83 4.36 15.80
N THR A 47 -13.73 3.05 15.61
CA THR A 47 -14.21 2.00 16.52
C THR A 47 -13.16 0.92 16.69
N ASP A 48 -13.34 0.05 17.69
CA ASP A 48 -12.44 -1.07 18.01
C ASP A 48 -10.96 -0.62 18.11
N VAL A 49 -10.75 0.53 18.77
CA VAL A 49 -9.42 1.12 18.89
C VAL A 49 -8.62 0.37 19.94
N GLU A 50 -7.52 -0.24 19.49
CA GLU A 50 -6.51 -0.85 20.35
C GLU A 50 -5.24 0.00 20.29
N ILE A 51 -4.71 0.37 21.46
CA ILE A 51 -3.48 1.17 21.59
C ILE A 51 -2.44 0.27 22.21
N ILE A 52 -1.39 -0.05 21.47
CA ILE A 52 -0.44 -1.10 21.77
C ILE A 52 0.99 -0.51 21.84
N PRO A 53 1.46 -0.09 23.01
CA PRO A 53 2.86 0.28 23.20
C PRO A 53 3.75 -0.94 22.94
N LEU A 54 4.74 -0.81 22.08
CA LEU A 54 5.72 -1.87 21.88
C LEU A 54 6.71 -1.86 23.04
N GLU A 55 7.05 -3.06 23.53
CA GLU A 55 8.02 -3.24 24.61
C GLU A 55 9.38 -2.67 24.19
N THR A 56 9.98 -1.86 25.06
CA THR A 56 11.30 -1.25 24.89
C THR A 56 12.28 -1.88 25.86
N ASN A 57 13.33 -2.49 25.35
CA ASN A 57 14.49 -2.96 26.09
C ASN A 57 15.68 -3.09 25.13
N ASP A 58 16.88 -3.38 25.64
CA ASP A 58 18.11 -3.49 24.84
C ASP A 58 18.01 -4.49 23.68
N SER A 59 17.10 -5.46 23.75
CA SER A 59 16.92 -6.48 22.71
C SER A 59 15.82 -6.15 21.71
N SER A 60 14.95 -5.18 22.02
CA SER A 60 13.76 -4.85 21.23
C SER A 60 13.71 -3.42 20.71
N LEU A 61 14.77 -2.63 20.90
CA LEU A 61 14.83 -1.24 20.45
C LEU A 61 14.75 -1.16 18.91
N LEU A 62 13.84 -0.32 18.43
CA LEU A 62 13.60 -0.10 17.01
C LEU A 62 14.13 1.26 16.56
N ASP A 63 14.54 1.36 15.29
CA ASP A 63 14.83 2.64 14.64
C ASP A 63 13.51 3.33 14.19
N VAL A 64 13.57 4.63 14.00
CA VAL A 64 12.43 5.48 13.62
C VAL A 64 11.81 5.10 12.26
N GLN A 65 12.57 4.48 11.36
CA GLN A 65 12.15 4.13 10.00
C GLN A 65 11.71 2.67 9.83
N ALA A 66 11.16 2.04 10.85
CA ALA A 66 10.72 0.67 10.74
C ALA A 66 9.45 0.51 9.87
N LYS A 67 9.42 -0.54 9.03
CA LYS A 67 8.19 -1.02 8.38
C LYS A 67 7.46 -1.95 9.33
N TYR A 68 6.16 -1.70 9.55
CA TYR A 68 5.33 -2.49 10.46
C TYR A 68 4.31 -3.32 9.68
N LEU A 69 4.12 -4.58 10.10
CA LEU A 69 3.05 -5.47 9.64
C LEU A 69 2.37 -6.09 10.84
N ALA A 70 1.05 -6.24 10.81
CA ALA A 70 0.32 -7.02 11.81
C ALA A 70 -0.40 -8.17 11.12
N ILE A 71 -0.21 -9.38 11.61
CA ILE A 71 -0.76 -10.60 11.03
C ILE A 71 -1.05 -11.59 12.14
N LYS A 72 -2.30 -12.07 12.19
CA LYS A 72 -2.76 -13.13 13.12
C LYS A 72 -2.37 -12.86 14.56
N GLY A 73 -2.58 -11.64 15.04
CA GLY A 73 -2.32 -11.26 16.41
C GLY A 73 -0.83 -11.12 16.78
N SER A 74 0.06 -11.02 15.80
CA SER A 74 1.46 -10.65 15.99
C SER A 74 1.79 -9.38 15.23
N ILE A 75 2.73 -8.59 15.75
CA ILE A 75 3.24 -7.37 15.13
C ILE A 75 4.71 -7.62 14.75
N TYR A 76 5.06 -7.29 13.54
CA TYR A 76 6.42 -7.39 13.00
C TYR A 76 6.93 -6.01 12.64
N ALA A 77 8.21 -5.76 12.91
CA ALA A 77 8.89 -4.53 12.54
C ALA A 77 10.25 -4.84 11.93
N SER A 78 10.57 -4.27 10.76
CA SER A 78 11.94 -4.32 10.23
C SER A 78 12.71 -3.09 10.70
N SER A 79 13.82 -3.30 11.37
CA SER A 79 14.70 -2.24 11.85
C SER A 79 16.15 -2.73 11.87
N MET A 80 17.11 -1.90 11.49
CA MET A 80 18.57 -2.19 11.55
C MET A 80 18.96 -3.52 10.88
N ASN A 81 18.32 -3.91 9.77
CA ASN A 81 18.52 -5.22 9.13
C ASN A 81 18.10 -6.43 9.97
N GLU A 82 17.19 -6.27 10.89
CA GLU A 82 16.58 -7.33 11.68
C GLU A 82 15.05 -7.26 11.58
N ILE A 83 14.37 -8.39 11.78
CA ILE A 83 12.91 -8.43 11.88
C ILE A 83 12.55 -8.75 13.32
N PHE A 84 11.94 -7.81 13.99
CA PHE A 84 11.44 -7.92 15.35
C PHE A 84 10.01 -8.47 15.33
N LYS A 85 9.71 -9.34 16.29
CA LYS A 85 8.38 -9.88 16.50
C LYS A 85 7.88 -9.50 17.88
N PHE A 86 6.67 -8.96 17.95
CA PHE A 86 5.92 -8.68 19.15
C PHE A 86 4.60 -9.46 19.12
N ASP A 87 4.08 -9.80 20.28
CA ASP A 87 2.71 -10.34 20.36
C ASP A 87 1.66 -9.25 20.16
N GLY A 88 0.38 -9.63 20.15
CA GLY A 88 -0.73 -8.68 19.93
C GLY A 88 -0.91 -7.65 21.06
N LYS A 89 -0.16 -7.79 22.18
CA LYS A 89 -0.14 -6.83 23.28
C LYS A 89 1.11 -5.95 23.29
N GLY A 90 1.95 -6.08 22.26
CA GLY A 90 3.20 -5.33 22.12
C GLY A 90 4.38 -5.90 22.90
N LYS A 91 4.24 -7.08 23.52
CA LYS A 91 5.35 -7.71 24.23
C LYS A 91 6.34 -8.33 23.23
N PHE A 92 7.63 -8.06 23.43
CA PHE A 92 8.68 -8.61 22.59
C PHE A 92 8.74 -10.15 22.71
N VAL A 93 8.73 -10.82 21.56
CA VAL A 93 8.78 -12.28 21.46
C VAL A 93 10.17 -12.77 21.03
N GLY A 94 10.79 -12.04 20.11
CA GLY A 94 12.09 -12.37 19.56
C GLY A 94 12.39 -11.62 18.28
N LYS A 95 13.56 -11.88 17.71
CA LYS A 95 13.96 -11.26 16.45
C LYS A 95 14.70 -12.22 15.54
N LEU A 96 14.49 -12.07 14.23
CA LEU A 96 15.28 -12.70 13.20
C LEU A 96 16.44 -11.78 12.84
N SER A 97 17.66 -12.23 13.23
CA SER A 97 18.92 -11.56 12.95
C SER A 97 19.86 -12.58 12.30
N ARG A 98 20.09 -12.45 10.99
CA ARG A 98 20.91 -13.35 10.19
C ARG A 98 21.86 -12.54 9.30
N ILE A 99 22.49 -11.51 9.89
CA ILE A 99 23.42 -10.66 9.16
C ILE A 99 24.72 -11.40 8.92
N GLY A 100 25.05 -11.66 7.65
CA GLY A 100 26.23 -12.42 7.28
C GLY A 100 26.28 -12.79 5.81
N GLN A 101 27.14 -13.77 5.47
CA GLN A 101 27.34 -14.27 4.10
C GLN A 101 27.16 -15.79 3.99
N GLY A 102 26.84 -16.47 5.07
CA GLY A 102 26.60 -17.90 5.11
C GLY A 102 25.29 -18.31 4.45
N PRO A 103 25.02 -19.63 4.38
CA PRO A 103 23.72 -20.13 3.97
C PRO A 103 22.61 -19.63 4.89
N GLY A 104 21.61 -18.99 4.31
CA GLY A 104 20.50 -18.39 5.07
C GLY A 104 20.85 -17.09 5.78
N ASP A 105 21.99 -16.47 5.49
CA ASP A 105 22.30 -15.12 5.94
C ASP A 105 21.97 -14.09 4.83
N TYR A 106 21.82 -12.83 5.23
CA TYR A 106 21.67 -11.67 4.35
C TYR A 106 22.52 -10.50 4.84
N THR A 107 22.87 -9.57 3.95
CA THR A 107 23.67 -8.38 4.30
C THR A 107 22.81 -7.16 4.58
N SER A 108 21.61 -7.11 4.00
CA SER A 108 20.65 -6.04 4.17
C SER A 108 19.24 -6.57 3.96
N ILE A 109 18.28 -5.91 4.55
CA ILE A 109 16.86 -6.12 4.27
C ILE A 109 16.38 -4.98 3.38
N ASN A 110 16.03 -5.27 2.13
CA ASN A 110 15.45 -4.30 1.22
C ASN A 110 13.93 -4.21 1.42
N ASP A 111 13.30 -5.38 1.64
CA ASP A 111 11.87 -5.50 1.93
C ASP A 111 11.60 -6.81 2.66
N TYR A 112 10.43 -6.91 3.31
CA TYR A 112 10.00 -8.16 3.91
C TYR A 112 8.48 -8.30 3.87
N GLU A 113 8.00 -9.54 3.84
CA GLU A 113 6.60 -9.91 4.05
C GLU A 113 6.49 -11.07 5.03
N VAL A 114 5.35 -11.16 5.72
CA VAL A 114 4.94 -12.35 6.45
C VAL A 114 3.86 -13.04 5.65
N VAL A 115 4.20 -14.19 5.10
CA VAL A 115 3.40 -14.92 4.12
C VAL A 115 2.70 -16.11 4.77
N SER A 116 1.39 -16.25 4.56
CA SER A 116 0.65 -17.46 4.94
C SER A 116 0.69 -18.46 3.78
N ARG A 117 1.43 -19.56 3.95
CA ARG A 117 1.59 -20.58 2.92
C ARG A 117 1.28 -21.95 3.48
N SER A 118 0.38 -22.69 2.82
CA SER A 118 -0.04 -24.04 3.28
C SER A 118 -0.41 -24.08 4.78
N GLY A 119 -1.06 -23.04 5.28
CA GLY A 119 -1.50 -22.92 6.68
C GLY A 119 -0.40 -22.57 7.69
N LYS A 120 0.83 -22.36 7.24
CA LYS A 120 1.96 -21.89 8.06
C LYS A 120 2.32 -20.46 7.71
N LEU A 121 2.86 -19.73 8.70
CA LEU A 121 3.45 -18.43 8.48
C LEU A 121 4.95 -18.58 8.20
N GLU A 122 5.43 -17.81 7.24
CA GLU A 122 6.84 -17.70 6.89
C GLU A 122 7.23 -16.22 6.85
N ILE A 123 8.43 -15.88 7.28
CA ILE A 123 9.03 -14.56 7.10
C ILE A 123 9.88 -14.61 5.84
N TRP A 124 9.56 -13.77 4.87
CA TRP A 124 10.26 -13.65 3.61
C TRP A 124 11.03 -12.33 3.58
N ILE A 125 12.29 -12.38 3.23
CA ILE A 125 13.20 -11.22 3.22
C ILE A 125 13.82 -11.06 1.85
N ALA A 126 13.54 -9.94 1.18
CA ALA A 126 14.22 -9.53 -0.04
C ALA A 126 15.56 -8.88 0.28
N HIS A 127 16.58 -9.29 -0.44
CA HIS A 127 17.94 -8.77 -0.33
C HIS A 127 18.68 -8.87 -1.68
N ASN A 128 19.94 -8.52 -1.74
CA ASN A 128 20.72 -8.45 -2.98
C ASN A 128 20.95 -9.78 -3.71
N ARG A 129 20.69 -10.94 -3.06
CA ARG A 129 20.86 -12.28 -3.67
C ARG A 129 19.53 -12.96 -4.03
N GLY A 130 18.41 -12.38 -3.64
CA GLY A 130 17.08 -12.95 -3.84
C GLY A 130 16.15 -12.77 -2.65
N ILE A 131 15.26 -13.72 -2.42
CA ILE A 131 14.32 -13.71 -1.29
C ILE A 131 14.60 -14.93 -0.42
N SER A 132 15.09 -14.71 0.79
CA SER A 132 15.28 -15.76 1.80
C SER A 132 13.98 -15.99 2.57
N ARG A 133 13.69 -17.25 2.88
CA ARG A 133 12.49 -17.69 3.59
C ARG A 133 12.84 -18.32 4.91
N TYR A 134 12.07 -17.98 5.95
CA TYR A 134 12.27 -18.46 7.31
C TYR A 134 10.95 -18.93 7.91
N ASP A 135 10.99 -20.00 8.67
CA ASP A 135 9.83 -20.42 9.48
C ASP A 135 9.55 -19.37 10.56
N GLU A 136 8.33 -18.90 10.63
CA GLU A 136 7.93 -17.79 11.50
C GLU A 136 8.03 -18.10 12.99
N LYS A 137 7.81 -19.37 13.39
CA LYS A 137 7.84 -19.78 14.79
C LYS A 137 9.25 -20.03 15.31
N THR A 138 10.06 -20.71 14.50
CA THR A 138 11.39 -21.17 14.90
C THR A 138 12.50 -20.23 14.45
N LEU A 139 12.17 -19.27 13.53
CA LEU A 139 13.11 -18.39 12.86
C LEU A 139 14.21 -19.16 12.10
N ALA A 140 13.96 -20.44 11.82
CA ALA A 140 14.88 -21.29 11.07
C ALA A 140 14.82 -20.93 9.57
N TYR A 141 15.99 -20.90 8.94
CA TYR A 141 16.09 -20.76 7.49
C TYR A 141 15.47 -21.97 6.80
N LEU A 142 14.63 -21.74 5.82
CA LEU A 142 13.98 -22.75 4.98
C LEU A 142 14.75 -22.92 3.68
N ASP A 143 14.71 -21.90 2.84
CA ASP A 143 15.38 -21.83 1.56
C ASP A 143 15.47 -20.38 1.05
N MET A 144 15.96 -20.22 -0.18
CA MET A 144 16.05 -18.94 -0.87
C MET A 144 15.54 -19.08 -2.30
N ILE A 145 14.74 -18.12 -2.73
CA ILE A 145 14.41 -17.90 -4.14
C ILE A 145 15.53 -17.03 -4.72
N PRO A 146 16.50 -17.61 -5.46
CA PRO A 146 17.62 -16.86 -5.98
C PRO A 146 17.17 -15.96 -7.14
N THR A 147 17.62 -14.72 -7.20
CA THR A 147 17.38 -13.84 -8.35
C THR A 147 18.68 -13.34 -8.93
N ARG A 148 18.68 -13.04 -10.23
CA ARG A 148 19.85 -12.46 -10.90
C ARG A 148 20.06 -10.99 -10.53
N SER A 149 18.98 -10.32 -10.13
CA SER A 149 18.94 -8.90 -9.85
C SER A 149 18.63 -8.67 -8.39
N SER A 150 19.15 -7.56 -7.85
CA SER A 150 18.76 -7.08 -6.55
C SER A 150 17.27 -6.72 -6.54
N ILE A 151 16.55 -7.24 -5.56
CA ILE A 151 15.13 -6.96 -5.35
C ILE A 151 15.01 -5.75 -4.41
N GLU A 152 14.31 -4.72 -4.85
CA GLU A 152 13.96 -3.56 -3.99
C GLU A 152 12.77 -3.87 -3.11
N SER A 153 11.72 -4.46 -3.70
CA SER A 153 10.53 -4.90 -3.00
C SER A 153 9.86 -6.07 -3.71
N PHE A 154 8.98 -6.75 -3.02
CA PHE A 154 8.26 -7.89 -3.59
C PHE A 154 6.89 -8.05 -2.94
N THR A 155 6.05 -8.87 -3.54
CA THR A 155 4.85 -9.37 -2.89
C THR A 155 4.52 -10.79 -3.35
N TYR A 156 4.08 -11.59 -2.40
CA TYR A 156 3.60 -12.96 -2.64
C TYR A 156 2.20 -12.92 -3.29
N ILE A 157 2.01 -13.67 -4.37
CA ILE A 157 0.73 -13.82 -5.06
C ILE A 157 0.16 -15.22 -4.84
N SER A 158 0.98 -16.25 -5.11
CA SER A 158 0.58 -17.64 -4.99
C SER A 158 1.79 -18.54 -4.75
N ASP A 159 1.55 -19.83 -4.52
CA ASP A 159 2.62 -20.83 -4.38
C ASP A 159 3.55 -20.93 -5.60
N GLU A 160 3.18 -20.34 -6.74
CA GLU A 160 3.95 -20.37 -7.97
C GLU A 160 4.44 -19.00 -8.42
N THR A 161 3.90 -17.90 -7.87
CA THR A 161 4.09 -16.55 -8.41
C THR A 161 4.33 -15.52 -7.32
N ILE A 162 5.37 -14.72 -7.52
CA ILE A 162 5.64 -13.49 -6.79
C ILE A 162 5.80 -12.34 -7.79
N ILE A 163 5.47 -11.13 -7.35
CA ILE A 163 5.85 -9.91 -8.06
C ILE A 163 7.13 -9.40 -7.40
N VAL A 164 8.11 -9.04 -8.19
CA VAL A 164 9.33 -8.40 -7.71
C VAL A 164 9.54 -7.06 -8.40
N LYS A 165 9.98 -6.07 -7.63
CA LYS A 165 10.46 -4.78 -8.12
C LYS A 165 11.98 -4.79 -8.08
N THR A 166 12.61 -4.34 -9.16
CA THR A 166 14.08 -4.31 -9.30
C THR A 166 14.56 -2.95 -9.78
N THR A 167 15.87 -2.74 -9.75
CA THR A 167 16.54 -1.53 -10.30
C THR A 167 16.90 -1.67 -11.78
N GLU A 168 16.51 -2.74 -12.46
CA GLU A 168 16.85 -3.02 -13.86
C GLU A 168 16.10 -2.13 -14.87
N GLU A 169 16.30 -2.40 -16.16
CA GLU A 169 15.65 -1.69 -17.27
C GLU A 169 14.11 -1.75 -17.18
N TYR A 170 13.57 -2.86 -16.71
CA TYR A 170 12.16 -3.01 -16.37
C TYR A 170 12.01 -3.07 -14.86
N THR A 171 11.03 -2.34 -14.36
CA THR A 171 10.85 -2.14 -12.92
C THR A 171 10.20 -3.34 -12.25
N PHE A 172 9.23 -3.99 -12.91
CA PHE A 172 8.45 -5.09 -12.31
C PHE A 172 8.59 -6.37 -13.10
N HIS A 173 8.61 -7.49 -12.38
CA HIS A 173 8.68 -8.82 -12.98
C HIS A 173 7.74 -9.77 -12.24
N LEU A 174 7.05 -10.63 -13.00
CA LEU A 174 6.51 -11.87 -12.46
C LEU A 174 7.64 -12.88 -12.34
N CYS A 175 7.84 -13.39 -11.15
CA CYS A 175 8.91 -14.33 -10.85
C CYS A 175 8.30 -15.64 -10.30
N ASN A 176 8.83 -16.77 -10.71
CA ASN A 176 8.45 -18.05 -10.13
C ASN A 176 9.30 -18.36 -8.87
N MET A 177 8.93 -19.42 -8.15
CA MET A 177 9.62 -19.84 -6.93
C MET A 177 11.06 -20.36 -7.14
N LYS A 178 11.50 -20.47 -8.40
CA LYS A 178 12.90 -20.80 -8.76
C LYS A 178 13.72 -19.56 -9.11
N GLY A 179 13.14 -18.36 -8.97
CA GLY A 179 13.81 -17.09 -9.27
C GLY A 179 13.85 -16.73 -10.76
N THR A 180 13.05 -17.40 -11.60
CA THR A 180 12.99 -17.10 -13.03
C THR A 180 11.95 -16.03 -13.31
N PHE A 181 12.33 -14.95 -13.95
CA PHE A 181 11.43 -13.89 -14.41
C PHE A 181 10.66 -14.39 -15.63
N ARG A 182 9.32 -14.47 -15.52
CA ARG A 182 8.43 -14.94 -16.57
C ARG A 182 7.87 -13.81 -17.43
N HIS A 183 7.63 -12.66 -16.82
CA HIS A 183 7.07 -11.49 -17.47
C HIS A 183 7.75 -10.24 -16.90
N THR A 184 8.07 -9.27 -17.76
CA THR A 184 8.67 -8.00 -17.38
C THR A 184 7.70 -6.88 -17.72
N PHE A 185 7.61 -5.89 -16.85
CA PHE A 185 6.60 -4.84 -17.01
C PHE A 185 7.13 -3.49 -16.54
N LEU A 186 6.67 -2.45 -17.20
CA LEU A 186 6.98 -1.05 -16.96
C LEU A 186 8.49 -0.77 -17.09
N LYS A 187 8.87 -0.19 -18.23
CA LYS A 187 10.25 0.27 -18.43
C LYS A 187 10.60 1.29 -17.35
N LYS A 188 11.82 1.20 -16.84
CA LYS A 188 12.33 2.09 -15.81
C LYS A 188 12.19 3.55 -16.26
N ASP A 189 11.49 4.31 -15.45
CA ASP A 189 11.30 5.73 -15.61
C ASP A 189 11.89 6.42 -14.37
N PRO A 190 12.81 7.37 -14.51
CA PRO A 190 13.33 8.13 -13.38
C PRO A 190 12.24 8.79 -12.52
N ALA A 191 11.09 9.12 -13.12
CA ALA A 191 9.93 9.64 -12.38
C ALA A 191 9.30 8.63 -11.41
N ASN A 192 9.56 7.33 -11.56
CA ASN A 192 8.94 6.25 -10.76
C ASN A 192 9.84 5.76 -9.61
N LEU A 193 10.75 6.58 -9.10
CA LEU A 193 11.80 6.15 -8.16
C LEU A 193 11.50 6.42 -6.68
N THR A 194 10.26 6.72 -6.31
CA THR A 194 9.98 7.00 -4.90
C THR A 194 10.05 5.74 -4.04
N GLY A 195 10.87 5.81 -3.00
CA GLY A 195 10.94 4.80 -1.95
C GLY A 195 9.69 4.86 -1.07
N GLN A 196 8.77 3.91 -1.23
CA GLN A 196 7.61 3.77 -0.35
C GLN A 196 7.93 2.78 0.76
N LEU A 197 7.58 3.12 2.00
CA LEU A 197 7.72 2.19 3.14
C LEU A 197 6.84 0.94 2.98
N LEU A 198 5.69 1.09 2.31
CA LEU A 198 4.77 0.01 1.98
C LEU A 198 4.54 -0.01 0.47
N PRO A 199 5.47 -0.57 -0.30
CA PRO A 199 5.40 -0.50 -1.76
C PRO A 199 4.19 -1.24 -2.35
N PHE A 200 3.89 -2.42 -1.82
CA PHE A 200 2.69 -3.17 -2.21
C PHE A 200 1.63 -3.07 -1.13
N ILE A 201 0.41 -2.77 -1.53
CA ILE A 201 -0.76 -2.72 -0.66
C ILE A 201 -1.77 -3.76 -1.12
N GLU A 202 -2.48 -4.34 -0.16
CA GLU A 202 -3.58 -5.25 -0.46
C GLU A 202 -4.91 -4.51 -0.34
N MET A 203 -5.75 -4.64 -1.35
CA MET A 203 -7.11 -4.13 -1.37
C MET A 203 -8.00 -5.13 -2.10
N ASP A 204 -9.10 -5.54 -1.46
CA ASP A 204 -10.06 -6.51 -2.02
C ASP A 204 -9.38 -7.82 -2.50
N GLY A 205 -8.40 -8.32 -1.74
CA GLY A 205 -7.65 -9.54 -2.06
C GLY A 205 -6.64 -9.40 -3.21
N ARG A 206 -6.48 -8.21 -3.78
CA ARG A 206 -5.52 -7.93 -4.85
C ARG A 206 -4.35 -7.10 -4.36
N LYS A 207 -3.18 -7.33 -4.90
CA LYS A 207 -1.96 -6.56 -4.60
C LYS A 207 -1.77 -5.44 -5.61
N PHE A 208 -1.53 -4.23 -5.10
CA PHE A 208 -1.32 -3.01 -5.86
C PHE A 208 0.03 -2.39 -5.53
N TYR A 209 0.74 -1.95 -6.55
CA TYR A 209 1.86 -1.03 -6.39
C TYR A 209 1.43 0.35 -6.92
N CYS A 210 1.09 1.28 -6.01
CA CYS A 210 0.69 2.62 -6.39
C CYS A 210 1.90 3.42 -6.90
N ILE A 211 1.81 3.95 -8.12
CA ILE A 211 2.93 4.65 -8.77
C ILE A 211 2.99 6.09 -8.27
N ASP A 212 4.05 6.42 -7.55
CA ASP A 212 4.50 7.80 -7.25
C ASP A 212 3.42 8.79 -6.83
N GLN A 213 2.47 8.35 -5.98
CA GLN A 213 1.38 9.22 -5.50
C GLN A 213 0.45 9.71 -6.63
N THR A 214 0.43 9.00 -7.76
CA THR A 214 -0.45 9.25 -8.90
C THR A 214 -1.75 8.46 -8.81
N ASP A 215 -2.54 8.52 -9.85
CA ASP A 215 -3.83 7.83 -10.00
C ASP A 215 -3.71 6.41 -10.58
N GLU A 216 -2.48 5.93 -10.87
CA GLU A 216 -2.22 4.63 -11.47
C GLU A 216 -1.46 3.69 -10.53
N ALA A 217 -1.73 2.40 -10.67
CA ALA A 217 -1.02 1.32 -9.96
C ALA A 217 -0.71 0.15 -10.89
N VAL A 218 0.38 -0.55 -10.59
CA VAL A 218 0.67 -1.86 -11.18
C VAL A 218 -0.08 -2.93 -10.41
N VAL A 219 -0.80 -3.79 -11.12
CA VAL A 219 -1.57 -4.89 -10.55
C VAL A 219 -1.31 -6.19 -11.29
N TYR A 220 -1.51 -7.30 -10.59
CA TYR A 220 -1.50 -8.62 -11.21
C TYR A 220 -2.90 -8.98 -11.72
N ASN A 221 -2.97 -9.42 -12.97
CA ASN A 221 -4.17 -9.96 -13.57
C ASN A 221 -4.07 -11.50 -13.64
N GLU A 222 -4.87 -12.18 -12.82
CA GLU A 222 -4.86 -13.64 -12.73
C GLU A 222 -5.35 -14.33 -14.03
N GLN A 223 -6.25 -13.69 -14.77
CA GLN A 223 -6.83 -14.28 -15.98
C GLN A 223 -5.81 -14.34 -17.13
N THR A 224 -4.94 -13.36 -17.20
CA THR A 224 -3.91 -13.26 -18.26
C THR A 224 -2.52 -13.66 -17.79
N ASP A 225 -2.35 -13.98 -16.50
CA ASP A 225 -1.05 -14.23 -15.85
C ASP A 225 -0.02 -13.13 -16.20
N SER A 226 -0.44 -11.87 -16.08
CA SER A 226 0.38 -10.73 -16.47
C SER A 226 0.25 -9.56 -15.51
N LEU A 227 1.17 -8.61 -15.59
CA LEU A 227 1.07 -7.31 -14.92
C LEU A 227 0.40 -6.30 -15.86
N GLU A 228 -0.41 -5.44 -15.29
CA GLU A 228 -1.09 -4.35 -16.02
C GLU A 228 -1.08 -3.05 -15.22
N LEU A 229 -1.25 -1.92 -15.92
CA LEU A 229 -1.52 -0.64 -15.30
C LEU A 229 -3.03 -0.49 -15.10
N LEU A 230 -3.42 -0.16 -13.88
CA LEU A 230 -4.79 0.15 -13.52
C LEU A 230 -4.87 1.60 -13.07
N LYS A 231 -5.76 2.38 -13.68
CA LYS A 231 -6.18 3.65 -13.12
C LYS A 231 -7.10 3.37 -11.93
N TYR A 232 -6.54 3.47 -10.71
CA TYR A 232 -7.25 3.08 -9.51
C TYR A 232 -8.01 4.22 -8.82
N ALA A 233 -7.70 5.48 -9.17
CA ALA A 233 -8.33 6.67 -8.61
C ALA A 233 -8.84 7.60 -9.71
N SER A 234 -9.99 8.23 -9.49
CA SER A 234 -10.58 9.23 -10.37
C SER A 234 -11.52 10.16 -9.60
N GLY A 235 -12.02 11.21 -10.26
CA GLY A 235 -13.06 12.08 -9.71
C GLY A 235 -12.61 13.54 -9.56
N ASN A 236 -13.36 14.29 -8.77
CA ASN A 236 -13.30 15.75 -8.66
C ASN A 236 -12.22 16.20 -7.68
N ILE A 237 -10.97 15.79 -7.91
CA ILE A 237 -9.80 16.28 -7.17
C ILE A 237 -9.12 17.34 -8.04
N ASP A 238 -9.01 18.57 -7.51
CA ASP A 238 -8.34 19.66 -8.24
C ASP A 238 -6.89 19.29 -8.50
N LYS A 239 -6.51 19.27 -9.79
CA LYS A 239 -5.14 18.98 -10.26
C LYS A 239 -4.55 17.69 -9.67
N LEU A 240 -5.33 16.60 -9.62
CA LEU A 240 -4.79 15.30 -9.23
C LEU A 240 -3.60 14.94 -10.12
N LEU A 241 -2.47 14.61 -9.51
CA LEU A 241 -1.27 14.21 -10.23
C LEU A 241 -1.52 12.89 -10.98
N THR A 242 -1.37 12.93 -12.30
CA THR A 242 -1.38 11.74 -13.13
C THR A 242 0.05 11.25 -13.40
N ARG A 243 0.21 9.96 -13.75
CA ARG A 243 1.53 9.46 -14.17
C ARG A 243 2.07 10.22 -15.37
N LYS A 244 1.21 10.59 -16.30
CA LYS A 244 1.58 11.38 -17.48
C LYS A 244 2.12 12.76 -17.09
N ASP A 245 1.45 13.48 -16.19
CA ASP A 245 1.94 14.78 -15.70
C ASP A 245 3.29 14.65 -15.02
N ASN A 246 3.48 13.58 -14.21
CA ASN A 246 4.74 13.32 -13.53
C ASN A 246 5.88 13.10 -14.54
N GLN A 247 5.66 12.34 -15.61
CA GLN A 247 6.62 12.14 -16.69
C GLN A 247 6.95 13.43 -17.44
N GLU A 248 5.93 14.23 -17.81
CA GLU A 248 6.12 15.52 -18.48
C GLU A 248 6.94 16.50 -17.62
N TYR A 249 6.72 16.50 -16.30
CA TYR A 249 7.50 17.33 -15.37
C TYR A 249 8.92 16.83 -15.24
N MET A 250 9.15 15.51 -15.23
CA MET A 250 10.48 14.92 -15.24
C MET A 250 11.26 15.32 -16.50
N GLU A 251 10.65 15.25 -17.67
CA GLU A 251 11.25 15.66 -18.94
C GLU A 251 11.59 17.16 -18.96
N ARG A 252 10.72 17.99 -18.38
CA ARG A 252 10.89 19.45 -18.37
C ARG A 252 11.92 19.96 -17.37
N TYR A 253 11.94 19.41 -16.16
CA TYR A 253 12.72 19.95 -15.05
C TYR A 253 13.89 19.04 -14.62
N GLY A 254 13.91 17.79 -15.09
CA GLY A 254 14.90 16.79 -14.69
C GLY A 254 14.69 16.28 -13.26
N TYR A 255 15.48 15.27 -12.93
CA TYR A 255 15.33 14.52 -11.67
C TYR A 255 15.41 15.35 -10.39
N LEU A 256 16.28 16.36 -10.36
CA LEU A 256 16.53 17.13 -9.12
C LEU A 256 15.43 18.16 -8.81
N GLU A 257 14.76 18.70 -9.81
CA GLU A 257 13.78 19.78 -9.63
C GLU A 257 12.32 19.31 -9.76
N GLN A 258 12.11 18.18 -10.43
CA GLN A 258 10.76 17.67 -10.73
C GLN A 258 9.91 17.52 -9.46
N ALA A 259 10.42 16.90 -8.41
CA ALA A 259 9.67 16.65 -7.18
C ALA A 259 9.13 17.96 -6.56
N GLY A 260 9.97 18.99 -6.44
CA GLY A 260 9.56 20.29 -5.93
C GLY A 260 8.48 20.95 -6.81
N LYS A 261 8.65 20.89 -8.14
CA LYS A 261 7.67 21.44 -9.09
C LYS A 261 6.33 20.72 -9.08
N VAL A 262 6.35 19.41 -8.91
CA VAL A 262 5.12 18.60 -8.72
C VAL A 262 4.43 19.00 -7.42
N GLU A 263 5.16 19.12 -6.32
CA GLU A 263 4.62 19.55 -5.03
C GLU A 263 3.99 20.94 -5.06
N GLU A 264 4.57 21.88 -5.78
CA GLU A 264 4.05 23.23 -5.96
C GLU A 264 2.79 23.30 -6.84
N THR A 265 2.50 22.26 -7.63
CA THR A 265 1.50 22.33 -8.70
C THR A 265 0.32 21.41 -8.49
N PHE A 266 0.55 20.18 -8.03
CA PHE A 266 -0.45 19.10 -8.08
C PHE A 266 -0.92 18.67 -6.70
N THR A 267 -2.14 18.17 -6.66
CA THR A 267 -2.64 17.35 -5.54
C THR A 267 -2.16 15.92 -5.74
N ARG A 268 -1.48 15.38 -4.74
CA ARG A 268 -0.91 14.03 -4.76
C ARG A 268 -1.73 13.10 -3.89
N LEU A 269 -1.96 11.89 -4.38
CA LEU A 269 -2.59 10.81 -3.63
C LEU A 269 -1.51 10.02 -2.88
N VAL A 270 -1.20 10.46 -1.65
CA VAL A 270 -0.04 9.96 -0.89
C VAL A 270 -0.22 8.52 -0.45
N THR A 271 -1.41 8.16 0.01
CA THR A 271 -1.77 6.78 0.34
C THR A 271 -3.26 6.55 0.16
N VAL A 272 -3.59 5.32 -0.16
CA VAL A 272 -4.96 4.81 -0.15
C VAL A 272 -4.97 3.46 0.53
N ARG A 273 -6.03 3.19 1.28
CA ARG A 273 -6.28 1.87 1.88
C ARG A 273 -7.75 1.58 1.81
N ARG A 274 -8.07 0.33 1.57
CA ARG A 274 -9.44 -0.17 1.63
C ARG A 274 -9.46 -1.46 2.41
N HIS A 275 -10.44 -1.56 3.27
CA HIS A 275 -10.66 -2.76 4.04
C HIS A 275 -12.16 -3.00 4.18
N GLY A 276 -12.65 -4.12 3.62
CA GLY A 276 -14.08 -4.30 3.41
C GLY A 276 -14.66 -3.12 2.62
N ASP A 277 -15.72 -2.52 3.13
CA ASP A 277 -16.36 -1.37 2.51
C ASP A 277 -15.76 -0.02 2.95
N ALA A 278 -14.95 0.00 4.01
CA ALA A 278 -14.31 1.21 4.50
C ALA A 278 -13.06 1.56 3.68
N SER A 279 -12.86 2.85 3.44
CA SER A 279 -11.69 3.34 2.69
C SER A 279 -11.12 4.60 3.32
N ILE A 280 -9.80 4.73 3.27
CA ILE A 280 -9.06 5.94 3.64
C ILE A 280 -8.18 6.35 2.46
N ALA A 281 -8.13 7.64 2.19
CA ALA A 281 -7.16 8.22 1.27
C ALA A 281 -6.53 9.46 1.91
N PHE A 282 -5.25 9.67 1.67
CA PHE A 282 -4.54 10.86 2.09
C PHE A 282 -4.12 11.69 0.87
N LEU A 283 -4.59 12.91 0.81
CA LEU A 283 -4.28 13.87 -0.22
C LEU A 283 -3.36 14.96 0.32
N ARG A 284 -2.36 15.31 -0.46
CA ARG A 284 -1.49 16.47 -0.20
C ARG A 284 -1.51 17.39 -1.41
N SER A 285 -2.04 18.59 -1.22
CA SER A 285 -2.00 19.66 -2.22
C SER A 285 -0.93 20.69 -1.86
N PRO A 286 -0.60 21.64 -2.76
CA PRO A 286 0.29 22.76 -2.43
C PRO A 286 -0.20 23.63 -1.26
N LYS A 287 -1.48 23.60 -0.95
CA LYS A 287 -2.13 24.49 0.03
C LYS A 287 -2.56 23.77 1.31
N ASP A 288 -2.92 22.51 1.22
CA ASP A 288 -3.54 21.77 2.29
C ASP A 288 -3.21 20.28 2.27
N GLU A 289 -3.51 19.63 3.38
CA GLU A 289 -3.49 18.17 3.51
C GLU A 289 -4.85 17.72 4.02
N LYS A 290 -5.40 16.68 3.38
CA LYS A 290 -6.74 16.15 3.70
C LYS A 290 -6.71 14.65 3.84
N MET A 291 -7.46 14.15 4.81
CA MET A 291 -7.86 12.75 4.88
C MET A 291 -9.26 12.62 4.33
N LEU A 292 -9.43 11.70 3.39
CA LEU A 292 -10.72 11.30 2.89
C LEU A 292 -11.09 9.97 3.51
N VAL A 293 -12.31 9.86 3.99
CA VAL A 293 -12.84 8.63 4.57
C VAL A 293 -14.16 8.28 3.89
N ARG A 294 -14.32 7.03 3.49
CA ARG A 294 -15.60 6.46 3.11
C ARG A 294 -15.94 5.38 4.13
N ARG A 295 -17.06 5.55 4.82
CA ARG A 295 -17.53 4.62 5.83
C ARG A 295 -18.08 3.36 5.19
N SER A 296 -18.11 2.26 5.92
CA SER A 296 -18.56 0.94 5.44
C SER A 296 -19.95 0.94 4.82
N ASN A 297 -20.86 1.80 5.30
CA ASN A 297 -22.22 1.92 4.77
C ASN A 297 -22.45 3.21 3.97
N GLY A 298 -21.37 3.91 3.61
CA GLY A 298 -21.43 5.22 2.97
C GLY A 298 -21.10 5.18 1.48
N ASN A 299 -21.86 5.89 0.67
CA ASN A 299 -21.59 6.09 -0.76
C ASN A 299 -20.78 7.37 -1.03
N GLU A 300 -20.59 8.22 -0.03
CA GLU A 300 -19.94 9.52 -0.17
C GLU A 300 -18.64 9.57 0.63
N TRP A 301 -17.71 10.39 0.16
CA TRP A 301 -16.47 10.65 0.86
C TRP A 301 -16.65 11.80 1.86
N GLU A 302 -16.23 11.58 3.10
CA GLU A 302 -16.06 12.62 4.11
C GLU A 302 -14.63 13.14 4.01
N SER A 303 -14.48 14.47 3.91
CA SER A 303 -13.19 15.13 3.80
C SER A 303 -12.85 15.83 5.10
N TYR A 304 -11.70 15.49 5.65
CA TYR A 304 -11.18 16.05 6.90
C TYR A 304 -9.87 16.79 6.65
N MET A 305 -9.82 18.06 7.02
CA MET A 305 -8.61 18.86 6.94
C MET A 305 -7.60 18.38 7.98
N LEU A 306 -6.33 18.18 7.59
CA LEU A 306 -5.22 17.83 8.47
C LEU A 306 -4.21 18.96 8.61
N HIS A 307 -4.08 19.83 7.60
CA HIS A 307 -3.21 20.99 7.58
C HIS A 307 -3.79 22.04 6.60
N PRO A 308 -3.70 23.37 6.87
CA PRO A 308 -3.03 24.02 8.01
C PRO A 308 -3.76 23.95 9.35
N LYS A 309 -5.06 23.66 9.36
CA LYS A 309 -5.84 23.52 10.59
C LYS A 309 -6.62 22.21 10.57
N ALA A 310 -6.28 21.33 11.51
CA ALA A 310 -6.95 20.04 11.62
C ALA A 310 -8.45 20.22 11.96
N SER A 311 -9.31 19.48 11.28
CA SER A 311 -10.74 19.36 11.55
C SER A 311 -11.10 18.09 12.33
N ILE A 312 -10.10 17.28 12.71
CA ILE A 312 -10.24 16.13 13.59
C ILE A 312 -9.56 16.44 14.91
N GLU A 313 -10.31 16.35 16.01
CA GLU A 313 -9.81 16.46 17.37
C GLU A 313 -9.37 15.09 17.88
N SER A 314 -8.12 14.99 18.36
CA SER A 314 -7.60 13.77 18.98
C SER A 314 -8.05 13.66 20.43
N ASP A 315 -9.16 12.99 20.67
CA ASP A 315 -9.71 12.74 22.01
C ASP A 315 -9.44 11.33 22.55
N LEU A 316 -8.80 10.47 21.74
CA LEU A 316 -8.44 9.10 22.14
C LEU A 316 -7.02 9.00 22.69
N LEU A 317 -6.10 9.82 22.17
CA LEU A 317 -4.72 9.89 22.60
C LEU A 317 -4.30 11.37 22.67
N PRO A 318 -4.28 11.97 23.87
CA PRO A 318 -3.80 13.34 24.06
C PRO A 318 -2.38 13.51 23.49
N GLY A 319 -2.18 14.56 22.70
CA GLY A 319 -0.89 14.81 22.02
C GLY A 319 -0.68 14.07 20.70
N MET A 320 -1.53 13.11 20.34
CA MET A 320 -1.44 12.42 19.06
C MET A 320 -1.77 13.37 17.91
N ASN A 321 -0.84 13.48 16.97
CA ASN A 321 -1.11 14.17 15.72
C ASN A 321 -1.92 13.21 14.80
N VAL A 322 -3.15 13.58 14.45
CA VAL A 322 -4.05 12.78 13.59
C VAL A 322 -3.47 12.45 12.21
N ARG A 323 -2.43 13.15 11.77
CA ARG A 323 -1.70 12.81 10.52
C ARG A 323 -1.09 11.40 10.56
N PHE A 324 -0.81 10.85 11.74
CA PHE A 324 -0.31 9.47 11.85
C PHE A 324 -1.31 8.43 11.37
N LEU A 325 -2.61 8.70 11.42
CA LEU A 325 -3.63 7.79 10.88
C LEU A 325 -3.43 7.47 9.39
N VAL A 326 -2.73 8.33 8.67
CA VAL A 326 -2.61 8.23 7.20
C VAL A 326 -1.18 7.99 6.71
N THR A 327 -0.15 8.19 7.56
CA THR A 327 1.26 8.17 7.09
C THR A 327 1.90 6.79 7.06
N ALA A 328 1.44 5.83 7.86
CA ALA A 328 2.01 4.48 7.90
C ALA A 328 0.90 3.42 8.03
N VAL A 329 -0.20 3.60 7.28
CA VAL A 329 -1.36 2.73 7.38
C VAL A 329 -1.10 1.43 6.65
N SER A 330 -1.03 0.34 7.41
CA SER A 330 -1.17 -1.03 6.94
C SER A 330 -2.59 -1.54 7.27
N CYS A 331 -2.98 -2.66 6.69
CA CYS A 331 -4.18 -3.39 7.11
C CYS A 331 -3.74 -4.69 7.78
N ASP A 332 -4.40 -5.03 8.89
CA ASP A 332 -4.25 -6.32 9.53
C ASP A 332 -5.11 -7.37 8.81
N SER A 333 -4.73 -8.64 8.94
CA SER A 333 -5.56 -9.78 8.49
C SER A 333 -6.93 -9.84 9.17
N ASP A 334 -7.17 -9.09 10.24
CA ASP A 334 -8.40 -9.06 11.04
C ASP A 334 -9.32 -7.87 10.72
N ASP A 335 -9.26 -7.31 9.51
CA ASP A 335 -10.12 -6.22 9.06
C ASP A 335 -9.93 -4.88 9.81
N SER A 336 -8.68 -4.57 10.19
CA SER A 336 -8.36 -3.35 10.90
C SER A 336 -7.27 -2.55 10.20
N PHE A 337 -7.37 -1.24 10.27
CA PHE A 337 -6.29 -0.35 9.89
C PHE A 337 -5.25 -0.25 11.00
N ILE A 338 -3.99 -0.09 10.64
CA ILE A 338 -2.88 0.02 11.57
C ILE A 338 -2.09 1.28 11.25
N CYS A 339 -1.80 2.06 12.25
CA CYS A 339 -0.84 3.14 12.16
C CYS A 339 0.19 3.06 13.30
N CYS A 340 1.30 3.73 13.09
CA CYS A 340 2.39 3.82 14.03
C CYS A 340 2.50 5.26 14.55
N VAL A 341 2.51 5.45 15.85
CA VAL A 341 2.73 6.74 16.51
C VAL A 341 4.06 6.70 17.23
N HIS A 342 4.98 7.57 16.83
CA HIS A 342 6.30 7.64 17.45
C HIS A 342 6.23 8.13 18.89
N ALA A 343 7.02 7.52 19.77
CA ALA A 343 7.03 7.80 21.21
C ALA A 343 7.23 9.28 21.58
N PRO A 344 8.10 10.06 20.91
CA PRO A 344 8.23 11.49 21.23
C PRO A 344 6.93 12.29 21.14
N SER A 345 5.99 11.88 20.27
CA SER A 345 4.68 12.52 20.14
C SER A 345 3.74 12.19 21.31
N LEU A 346 4.06 11.19 22.10
CA LEU A 346 3.25 10.68 23.22
C LEU A 346 3.99 10.76 24.56
N ALA A 347 5.17 11.39 24.59
CA ALA A 347 6.00 11.49 25.79
C ALA A 347 5.22 12.09 26.98
N GLY A 348 5.29 11.44 28.14
CA GLY A 348 4.55 11.80 29.32
C GLY A 348 3.09 11.33 29.37
N THR A 349 2.59 10.70 28.28
CA THR A 349 1.23 10.12 28.25
C THR A 349 1.23 8.75 28.90
N GLU A 350 0.28 8.47 29.80
CA GLU A 350 0.09 7.15 30.39
C GLU A 350 -0.80 6.30 29.45
N ILE A 351 -0.29 5.15 29.03
CA ILE A 351 -0.99 4.17 28.17
C ILE A 351 -0.89 2.79 28.81
N ASN A 352 -2.02 2.19 29.12
CA ASN A 352 -2.11 0.86 29.73
C ASN A 352 -1.25 0.70 31.01
N GLY A 353 -1.15 1.76 31.82
CA GLY A 353 -0.36 1.78 33.08
C GLY A 353 1.14 2.03 32.88
N LYS A 354 1.59 2.31 31.66
CA LYS A 354 2.96 2.73 31.33
C LYS A 354 2.98 4.20 30.90
N VAL A 355 3.85 5.00 31.51
CA VAL A 355 4.16 6.34 31.00
C VAL A 355 5.13 6.18 29.84
N ILE A 356 4.79 6.76 28.69
CA ILE A 356 5.64 6.71 27.48
C ILE A 356 6.80 7.68 27.64
N ASP A 357 8.01 7.18 27.39
CA ASP A 357 9.25 7.97 27.30
C ASP A 357 9.56 8.34 25.85
N GLU A 358 10.32 9.41 25.63
CA GLU A 358 10.75 9.82 24.27
C GLU A 358 11.60 8.76 23.55
N GLU A 359 12.35 7.96 24.33
CA GLU A 359 13.22 6.89 23.81
C GLU A 359 12.51 5.54 23.70
N ASP A 360 11.23 5.46 24.04
CA ASP A 360 10.46 4.23 23.89
C ASP A 360 10.25 3.85 22.42
N ASN A 361 10.01 2.56 22.20
CA ASN A 361 9.49 2.08 20.93
C ASN A 361 8.15 2.73 20.60
N PRO A 362 7.78 2.80 19.32
CA PRO A 362 6.51 3.37 18.93
C PRO A 362 5.31 2.66 19.52
N VAL A 363 4.19 3.37 19.49
CA VAL A 363 2.88 2.85 19.84
C VAL A 363 2.14 2.48 18.55
N ILE A 364 1.69 1.26 18.44
CA ILE A 364 0.82 0.82 17.34
C ILE A 364 -0.62 1.11 17.72
N VAL A 365 -1.35 1.76 16.81
CA VAL A 365 -2.78 1.99 16.95
C VAL A 365 -3.49 1.19 15.87
N LYS A 366 -4.31 0.23 16.32
CA LYS A 366 -5.16 -0.59 15.49
C LYS A 366 -6.60 -0.09 15.62
N TYR A 367 -7.33 0.07 14.52
CA TYR A 367 -8.67 0.65 14.55
C TYR A 367 -9.50 0.22 13.33
N ARG A 368 -10.81 0.39 13.44
CA ARG A 368 -11.76 0.34 12.33
C ARG A 368 -12.41 1.70 12.14
N ILE A 369 -12.94 1.93 10.95
CA ILE A 369 -13.77 3.09 10.64
C ILE A 369 -15.23 2.72 10.86
N LYS A 370 -15.95 3.59 11.60
CA LYS A 370 -17.40 3.43 11.86
C LYS A 370 -18.21 3.51 10.59
#